data_58a26fdf0bd567e45f4a4c18bce89f64
#
_entry.id   58a26fdf0bd567e45f4a4c18bce89f64
#
_cell.length_a   1.000
_cell.length_b   1.000
_cell.length_c   1.000
_cell.angle_alpha   90.00
_cell.angle_beta   90.00
_cell.angle_gamma   90.00
#
_symmetry.space_group_name_H-M   'P 1'
#
loop_
_entity.id
_entity.type
_entity.pdbx_description
1 polymer ?
#
loop_
_entity_poly.entity_id
_entity_poly.type
_entity_poly.pdbx_seq_one_letter_code
_entity_poly.pdbx_strand_id
1 'polypeptide(L)' 'MLNDRENILTALREKPLKVYEIMKRANIAKEEICQSLLLKMRGDGLVKFDIHNGRWFLG' A
#
# COMPACT_ATOMS: atom_id res chain seq x y z
N MET A 1 -18.06 5.56 0.32
CA MET A 1 -17.09 5.16 -0.72
C MET A 1 -15.68 5.15 -0.14
N LEU A 2 -14.94 4.07 -0.35
CA LEU A 2 -13.57 3.98 0.15
C LEU A 2 -12.64 4.85 -0.70
N ASN A 3 -11.70 5.53 -0.04
CA ASN A 3 -10.67 6.27 -0.75
C ASN A 3 -9.45 5.37 -0.98
N ASP A 4 -8.44 5.87 -1.68
CA ASP A 4 -7.26 5.07 -2.01
C ASP A 4 -6.52 4.56 -0.78
N ARG A 5 -6.42 5.39 0.26
CA ARG A 5 -5.75 4.98 1.51
C ARG A 5 -6.45 3.78 2.15
N GLU A 6 -7.75 3.83 2.24
CA GLU A 6 -8.53 2.74 2.82
C GLU A 6 -8.46 1.50 1.95
N ASN A 7 -8.47 1.66 0.65
CA ASN A 7 -8.33 0.53 -0.27
C ASN A 7 -6.97 -0.15 -0.10
N ILE A 8 -5.91 0.63 0.09
CA ILE A 8 -4.58 0.08 0.35
C ILE A 8 -4.57 -0.69 1.67
N LEU A 9 -5.13 -0.11 2.73
CA LEU A 9 -5.17 -0.79 4.03
C LEU A 9 -5.96 -2.09 3.93
N THR A 10 -7.08 -2.08 3.24
CA THR A 10 -7.89 -3.27 3.05
C THR A 10 -7.10 -4.36 2.32
N ALA A 11 -6.37 -3.99 1.28
CA ALA A 11 -5.54 -4.94 0.54
C ALA A 11 -4.46 -5.55 1.43
N LEU A 12 -3.81 -4.74 2.27
CA LEU A 12 -2.73 -5.20 3.12
C LEU A 12 -3.20 -6.00 4.33
N ARG A 13 -4.49 -5.96 4.67
CA ARG A 13 -5.02 -6.78 5.75
C ARG A 13 -4.93 -8.26 5.45
N GLU A 14 -4.94 -8.63 4.18
CA GLU A 14 -4.87 -10.04 3.80
C GLU A 14 -3.45 -10.59 3.92
N LYS A 15 -2.46 -9.84 3.41
CA LYS A 15 -1.05 -10.26 3.43
C LYS A 15 -0.17 -9.13 2.96
N PRO A 16 1.16 -9.21 3.20
CA PRO A 16 2.09 -8.26 2.59
C PRO A 16 2.05 -8.34 1.07
N LEU A 17 2.14 -7.20 0.40
CA LEU A 17 1.99 -7.10 -1.05
C LEU A 17 3.05 -6.19 -1.65
N LYS A 18 3.44 -6.50 -2.88
CA LYS A 18 4.28 -5.62 -3.69
C LYS A 18 3.44 -4.46 -4.22
N VAL A 19 4.11 -3.37 -4.59
CA VAL A 19 3.41 -2.16 -5.02
C VAL A 19 2.43 -2.43 -6.17
N TYR A 20 2.82 -3.22 -7.16
CA TYR A 20 1.91 -3.46 -8.29
C TYR A 20 0.69 -4.28 -7.89
N GLU A 21 0.83 -5.17 -6.91
CA GLU A 21 -0.30 -5.92 -6.38
C GLU A 21 -1.26 -5.01 -5.62
N ILE A 22 -0.69 -4.08 -4.84
CA ILE A 22 -1.48 -3.07 -4.14
C ILE A 22 -2.26 -2.23 -5.15
N MET A 23 -1.61 -1.78 -6.22
CA MET A 23 -2.25 -0.99 -7.27
C MET A 23 -3.46 -1.71 -7.86
N LYS A 24 -3.30 -2.99 -8.17
CA LYS A 24 -4.39 -3.78 -8.72
C LYS A 24 -5.55 -3.90 -7.75
N ARG A 25 -5.26 -4.22 -6.50
CA ARG A 25 -6.30 -4.44 -5.49
C ARG A 25 -6.99 -3.16 -5.06
N ALA A 26 -6.23 -2.06 -4.99
CA ALA A 26 -6.77 -0.76 -4.61
C ALA A 26 -7.31 0.03 -5.80
N ASN A 27 -7.16 -0.52 -7.01
CA ASN A 27 -7.62 0.12 -8.25
C ASN A 27 -6.97 1.48 -8.45
N ILE A 28 -5.65 1.55 -8.26
CA ILE A 28 -4.86 2.76 -8.49
C ILE A 28 -4.11 2.58 -9.80
N ALA A 29 -4.37 3.46 -10.76
CA ALA A 29 -3.86 3.30 -12.12
C ALA A 29 -2.38 3.67 -12.26
N LYS A 30 -1.87 4.59 -11.42
CA LYS A 30 -0.50 5.10 -11.56
C LYS A 30 0.36 4.71 -10.38
N GLU A 31 1.52 4.12 -10.67
CA GLU A 31 2.44 3.68 -9.63
C GLU A 31 2.93 4.84 -8.76
N GLU A 32 3.24 6.00 -9.37
CA GLU A 32 3.74 7.15 -8.60
C GLU A 32 2.72 7.62 -7.58
N ILE A 33 1.43 7.57 -7.91
CA ILE A 33 0.38 7.94 -6.96
C ILE A 33 0.34 6.93 -5.81
N CYS A 34 0.39 5.64 -6.15
CA CYS A 34 0.39 4.59 -5.14
C CYS A 34 1.60 4.70 -4.22
N GLN A 35 2.79 4.90 -4.79
CA GLN A 35 4.00 5.02 -3.99
C GLN A 35 3.98 6.26 -3.10
N SER A 36 3.49 7.39 -3.60
CA SER A 36 3.36 8.60 -2.78
C SER A 36 2.46 8.37 -1.58
N LEU A 37 1.33 7.69 -1.79
CA LEU A 37 0.42 7.36 -0.70
C LEU A 37 1.07 6.42 0.30
N LEU A 38 1.75 5.39 -0.17
CA LEU A 38 2.42 4.44 0.70
C LEU A 38 3.49 5.11 1.55
N LEU A 39 4.25 6.03 0.97
CA LEU A 39 5.28 6.76 1.72
C LEU A 39 4.66 7.64 2.80
N LYS A 40 3.56 8.31 2.51
CA LYS A 40 2.84 9.10 3.50
C LYS A 40 2.29 8.21 4.61
N MET A 41 1.69 7.09 4.25
CA MET A 41 1.12 6.16 5.21
C MET A 41 2.21 5.54 6.09
N ARG A 42 3.39 5.31 5.53
CA ARG A 42 4.53 4.85 6.30
C ARG A 42 4.95 5.91 7.31
N GLY A 43 4.99 7.16 6.91
CA GLY A 43 5.30 8.27 7.81
C GLY A 43 4.31 8.38 8.95
N ASP A 44 3.05 8.02 8.71
CA ASP A 44 2.00 8.02 9.72
C ASP A 44 1.97 6.74 10.57
N GLY A 45 2.84 5.79 10.28
CA GLY A 45 2.90 4.54 11.03
C GLY A 45 1.86 3.50 10.65
N LEU A 46 1.14 3.72 9.55
CA LEU A 46 0.06 2.82 9.13
C LEU A 46 0.58 1.60 8.36
N VAL A 47 1.67 1.76 7.65
CA VAL A 47 2.28 0.68 6.86
C VAL A 47 3.79 0.70 7.03
N LYS A 48 4.41 -0.44 6.74
CA LYS A 48 5.86 -0.60 6.75
C LYS A 48 6.30 -1.30 5.48
N PHE A 49 7.58 -1.15 5.15
CA PHE A 49 8.14 -1.78 3.96
C PHE A 49 9.21 -2.80 4.34
N ASP A 50 9.09 -4.01 3.80
CA ASP A 50 10.07 -5.08 3.99
C ASP A 50 11.07 -5.01 2.85
N ILE A 51 12.26 -4.48 3.13
CA ILE A 51 13.30 -4.30 2.10
C ILE A 51 13.84 -5.63 1.56
N HIS A 52 13.72 -6.70 2.32
CA HIS A 52 14.23 -8.01 1.88
C HIS A 52 13.31 -8.66 0.85
N ASN A 53 12.01 -8.49 1.02
CA ASN A 53 11.02 -9.09 0.15
C ASN A 53 10.40 -8.10 -0.84
N GLY A 54 10.63 -6.80 -0.65
CA GLY A 54 10.04 -5.79 -1.50
C GLY A 54 8.53 -5.67 -1.33
N ARG A 55 8.03 -5.98 -0.15
CA ARG A 55 6.59 -5.95 0.13
C ARG A 55 6.24 -4.96 1.22
N TRP A 56 5.08 -4.35 1.05
CA TRP A 56 4.48 -3.49 2.06
C TRP A 56 3.59 -4.33 2.97
N PHE A 57 3.49 -3.94 4.25
CA PHE A 57 2.63 -4.63 5.21
C PHE A 57 2.11 -3.64 6.25
N LEU A 58 1.09 -4.05 6.99
CA LEU A 58 0.50 -3.17 8.02
C LEU A 58 1.47 -2.97 9.18
N GLY A 59 1.54 -1.73 9.64
CA GLY A 59 2.39 -1.34 10.77
C GLY A 59 1.81 -1.68 12.13
#